data_c9a38d50c196ffb13310357322989c6a
#
_entry.id   c9a38d50c196ffb13310357322989c6a
#
_cell.length_a   1.000
_cell.length_b   1.000
_cell.length_c   1.000
_cell.angle_alpha   90.00
_cell.angle_beta   90.00
_cell.angle_gamma   90.00
#
_symmetry.space_group_name_H-M   'P 1'
#
loop_
_entity.id
_entity.type
_entity.pdbx_description
1 polymer ?
#
loop_
_entity_poly.entity_id
_entity_poly.type
_entity_poly.pdbx_seq_one_letter_code
_entity_poly.pdbx_strand_id
1 'polypeptide(L)'
;MIELPLLIDVGEAIIDYLKYGRKRSKSPRIFLYTRAPFTAMTNAAVAGTLGRTINAAGIDTAGRKHGAHSMRHSLASRFLENEESMPVISEALGHQSTAATMFYLRIDVESLRKCALNIPLVDTSFYEQEEGAFYE
;
A
#
# COMPACT_ATOMS: atom_id res chain seq x y z
N MET A 1 14.76 10.04 7.39
CA MET A 1 14.05 9.40 8.55
C MET A 1 12.59 9.70 8.32
N ILE A 2 11.70 8.74 8.50
CA ILE A 2 10.25 8.96 8.35
C ILE A 2 9.71 9.13 9.77
N GLU A 3 8.97 10.20 10.02
CA GLU A 3 8.27 10.44 11.27
C GLU A 3 6.78 10.31 11.00
N LEU A 4 6.15 9.35 11.65
CA LEU A 4 4.71 9.13 11.55
C LEU A 4 4.09 9.32 12.94
N PRO A 5 2.87 9.87 13.04
CA PRO A 5 2.18 9.98 14.31
C PRO A 5 1.94 8.56 14.88
N LEU A 6 2.27 8.37 16.14
CA LEU A 6 2.02 7.13 16.82
C LEU A 6 0.57 7.12 17.32
N LEU A 7 -0.27 6.28 16.70
CA LEU A 7 -1.64 6.08 17.14
C LEU A 7 -1.66 5.45 18.54
N ILE A 8 -2.67 5.78 19.32
CA ILE A 8 -2.77 5.37 20.73
C ILE A 8 -2.76 3.84 20.86
N ASP A 9 -3.59 3.14 20.09
CA ASP A 9 -3.70 1.69 20.08
C ASP A 9 -2.39 0.99 19.70
N VAL A 10 -1.69 1.53 18.69
CA VAL A 10 -0.37 1.03 18.28
C VAL A 10 0.67 1.28 19.36
N GLY A 11 0.63 2.45 19.99
CA GLY A 11 1.53 2.81 21.09
C GLY A 11 1.36 1.89 22.30
N GLU A 12 0.12 1.63 22.70
CA GLU A 12 -0.20 0.70 23.80
C GLU A 12 0.28 -0.71 23.49
N ALA A 13 0.01 -1.22 22.29
CA ALA A 13 0.46 -2.55 21.88
C ALA A 13 2.00 -2.67 21.88
N ILE A 14 2.72 -1.62 21.49
CA ILE A 14 4.19 -1.59 21.56
C ILE A 14 4.65 -1.59 23.01
N ILE A 15 4.03 -0.79 23.90
CA ILE A 15 4.35 -0.74 25.32
C ILE A 15 4.14 -2.12 25.96
N ASP A 16 3.02 -2.78 25.69
CA ASP A 16 2.73 -4.11 26.21
C ASP A 16 3.75 -5.15 25.72
N TYR A 17 4.10 -5.11 24.45
CA TYR A 17 5.17 -5.95 23.93
C TYR A 17 6.50 -5.70 24.64
N LEU A 18 6.87 -4.45 24.86
CA LEU A 18 8.12 -4.07 25.54
C LEU A 18 8.14 -4.54 27.00
N LYS A 19 7.00 -4.47 27.70
CA LYS A 19 6.86 -4.88 29.10
C LYS A 19 6.82 -6.40 29.28
N TYR A 20 6.04 -7.10 28.45
CA TYR A 20 5.67 -8.47 28.68
C TYR A 20 6.21 -9.46 27.65
N GLY A 21 6.40 -9.05 26.40
CA GLY A 21 6.78 -9.91 25.30
C GLY A 21 8.27 -9.88 24.96
N ARG A 22 8.89 -8.72 25.05
CA ARG A 22 10.26 -8.52 24.60
C ARG A 22 11.27 -9.13 25.57
N LYS A 23 12.12 -10.00 25.07
CA LYS A 23 13.23 -10.56 25.85
C LYS A 23 14.36 -9.55 26.05
N ARG A 24 15.08 -9.67 27.17
CA ARG A 24 16.26 -8.83 27.44
C ARG A 24 17.32 -9.03 26.37
N SER A 25 17.74 -7.97 25.73
CA SER A 25 18.75 -7.99 24.67
C SER A 25 19.50 -6.64 24.63
N LYS A 26 20.75 -6.67 24.18
CA LYS A 26 21.56 -5.47 23.92
C LYS A 26 21.14 -4.75 22.60
N SER A 27 20.27 -5.35 21.80
CA SER A 27 19.81 -4.77 20.56
C SER A 27 18.95 -3.52 20.82
N PRO A 28 19.20 -2.39 20.14
CA PRO A 28 18.37 -1.19 20.24
C PRO A 28 17.05 -1.35 19.43
N ARG A 29 16.87 -2.42 18.70
CA ARG A 29 15.66 -2.66 17.89
C ARG A 29 14.50 -3.07 18.78
N ILE A 30 13.29 -2.60 18.46
CA ILE A 30 12.08 -2.96 19.21
C ILE A 30 11.78 -4.45 19.06
N PHE A 31 11.61 -4.93 17.84
CA PHE A 31 11.20 -6.31 17.57
C PHE A 31 12.37 -7.26 17.47
N LEU A 32 12.32 -8.32 18.28
CA LEU A 32 13.35 -9.34 18.37
C LEU A 32 12.79 -10.72 18.05
N TYR A 33 13.65 -11.63 17.60
CA TYR A 33 13.30 -13.04 17.56
C TYR A 33 13.04 -13.57 18.97
N THR A 34 12.09 -14.49 19.10
CA THR A 34 11.71 -15.12 20.38
C THR A 34 12.71 -16.18 20.85
N ARG A 35 13.63 -16.62 19.98
CA ARG A 35 14.68 -17.59 20.26
C ARG A 35 16.02 -16.88 20.51
N ALA A 36 16.83 -17.43 21.44
CA ALA A 36 18.18 -16.96 21.65
C ALA A 36 18.98 -17.05 20.32
N PRO A 37 19.84 -16.07 20.07
CA PRO A 37 20.35 -14.99 20.93
C PRO A 37 19.49 -13.71 20.97
N PHE A 38 18.21 -13.75 20.66
CA PHE A 38 17.25 -12.64 20.69
C PHE A 38 17.71 -11.45 19.83
N THR A 39 18.14 -11.74 18.63
CA THR A 39 18.58 -10.73 17.65
C THR A 39 17.38 -9.99 17.05
N ALA A 40 17.65 -8.85 16.45
CA ALA A 40 16.63 -8.06 15.76
C ALA A 40 15.96 -8.85 14.63
N MET A 41 14.64 -8.74 14.53
CA MET A 41 13.91 -9.33 13.41
C MET A 41 14.29 -8.65 12.09
N THR A 42 14.45 -9.47 11.05
CA THR A 42 14.62 -8.98 9.69
C THR A 42 13.30 -8.53 9.08
N ASN A 43 13.35 -7.70 8.04
CA ASN A 43 12.14 -7.29 7.31
C ASN A 43 11.36 -8.50 6.76
N ALA A 44 12.05 -9.52 6.30
CA ALA A 44 11.44 -10.77 5.83
C ALA A 44 10.68 -11.52 6.96
N ALA A 45 11.26 -11.54 8.18
CA ALA A 45 10.61 -12.16 9.33
C ALA A 45 9.35 -11.41 9.76
N VAL A 46 9.39 -10.06 9.73
CA VAL A 46 8.20 -9.22 10.00
C VAL A 46 7.12 -9.48 8.96
N ALA A 47 7.47 -9.47 7.67
CA ALA A 47 6.54 -9.77 6.59
C ALA A 47 5.94 -11.18 6.70
N GLY A 48 6.75 -12.19 7.06
CA GLY A 48 6.28 -13.56 7.29
C GLY A 48 5.35 -13.69 8.50
N THR A 49 5.57 -12.89 9.55
CA THR A 49 4.65 -12.84 10.71
C THR A 49 3.30 -12.30 10.30
N LEU A 50 3.28 -11.20 9.54
CA LEU A 50 2.05 -10.63 9.02
C LEU A 50 1.26 -11.62 8.15
N GLY A 51 1.93 -12.35 7.25
CA GLY A 51 1.27 -13.39 6.44
C GLY A 51 0.63 -14.47 7.30
N ARG A 52 1.32 -14.96 8.35
CA ARG A 52 0.77 -15.92 9.30
C ARG A 52 -0.44 -15.37 10.06
N THR A 53 -0.40 -14.10 10.46
CA THR A 53 -1.52 -13.44 11.15
C THR A 53 -2.75 -13.36 10.26
N ILE A 54 -2.58 -12.97 8.98
CA ILE A 54 -3.67 -12.91 8.00
C ILE A 54 -4.31 -14.31 7.83
N ASN A 55 -3.49 -15.35 7.67
CA ASN A 55 -3.97 -16.72 7.53
C ASN A 55 -4.69 -17.22 8.81
N ALA A 56 -4.12 -16.90 9.98
CA ALA A 56 -4.72 -17.30 11.28
C ALA A 56 -6.07 -16.58 11.53
N ALA A 57 -6.24 -15.38 10.99
CA ALA A 57 -7.50 -14.65 11.05
C ALA A 57 -8.58 -15.19 10.09
N GLY A 58 -8.28 -16.24 9.32
CA GLY A 58 -9.23 -16.84 8.37
C GLY A 58 -9.59 -15.93 7.20
N ILE A 59 -8.78 -14.93 6.90
CA ILE A 59 -9.03 -14.01 5.79
C ILE A 59 -8.75 -14.75 4.50
N ASP A 60 -9.79 -14.93 3.68
CA ASP A 60 -9.64 -15.50 2.35
C ASP A 60 -8.89 -14.52 1.44
N THR A 61 -7.70 -14.91 1.05
CA THR A 61 -6.88 -14.14 0.12
C THR A 61 -7.12 -14.50 -1.34
N ALA A 62 -7.87 -15.59 -1.62
CA ALA A 62 -8.30 -16.03 -2.97
C ALA A 62 -7.19 -15.93 -4.02
N GLY A 63 -5.97 -16.36 -3.70
CA GLY A 63 -4.80 -16.28 -4.58
C GLY A 63 -4.24 -14.85 -4.77
N ARG A 64 -4.76 -13.85 -4.09
CA ARG A 64 -4.25 -12.46 -4.13
C ARG A 64 -2.94 -12.36 -3.38
N LYS A 65 -2.04 -11.52 -3.86
CA LYS A 65 -0.82 -11.17 -3.12
C LYS A 65 -1.22 -10.52 -1.80
N HIS A 66 -0.76 -11.06 -0.69
CA HIS A 66 -1.02 -10.57 0.66
C HIS A 66 0.28 -10.40 1.44
N GLY A 67 0.27 -9.49 2.43
CA GLY A 67 1.45 -9.19 3.23
C GLY A 67 1.69 -7.68 3.35
N ALA A 68 2.86 -7.30 3.88
CA ALA A 68 3.20 -5.90 4.14
C ALA A 68 3.09 -5.00 2.90
N HIS A 69 3.45 -5.51 1.73
CA HIS A 69 3.40 -4.75 0.47
C HIS A 69 1.95 -4.47 0.04
N SER A 70 1.07 -5.46 0.18
CA SER A 70 -0.36 -5.29 -0.14
C SER A 70 -1.04 -4.31 0.80
N MET A 71 -0.71 -4.34 2.10
CA MET A 71 -1.22 -3.35 3.06
C MET A 71 -0.76 -1.94 2.71
N ARG A 72 0.51 -1.79 2.30
CA ARG A 72 1.03 -0.51 1.83
C ARG A 72 0.29 -0.01 0.59
N HIS A 73 0.00 -0.89 -0.37
CA HIS A 73 -0.81 -0.54 -1.54
C HIS A 73 -2.23 -0.13 -1.15
N SER A 74 -2.88 -0.87 -0.24
CA SER A 74 -4.21 -0.52 0.25
C SER A 74 -4.23 0.84 0.95
N LEU A 75 -3.18 1.16 1.72
CA LEU A 75 -3.06 2.48 2.35
C LEU A 75 -2.92 3.58 1.30
N ALA A 76 -2.07 3.37 0.27
CA ALA A 76 -1.92 4.32 -0.81
C ALA A 76 -3.24 4.56 -1.57
N SER A 77 -3.99 3.49 -1.87
CA SER A 77 -5.30 3.60 -2.52
C SER A 77 -6.30 4.39 -1.67
N ARG A 78 -6.33 4.15 -0.35
CA ARG A 78 -7.20 4.91 0.55
C ARG A 78 -6.85 6.40 0.62
N PHE A 79 -5.58 6.74 0.59
CA PHE A 79 -5.17 8.15 0.51
C PHE A 79 -5.66 8.80 -0.79
N LEU A 80 -5.57 8.09 -1.92
CA LEU A 80 -6.10 8.58 -3.20
C LEU A 80 -7.62 8.72 -3.18
N GLU A 81 -8.35 7.75 -2.63
CA GLU A 81 -9.81 7.81 -2.44
C GLU A 81 -10.24 9.00 -1.58
N ASN A 82 -9.42 9.38 -0.61
CA ASN A 82 -9.62 10.56 0.24
C ASN A 82 -9.10 11.86 -0.39
N GLU A 83 -8.72 11.84 -1.66
CA GLU A 83 -8.22 13.00 -2.41
C GLU A 83 -6.96 13.65 -1.80
N GLU A 84 -6.17 12.87 -1.04
CA GLU A 84 -4.92 13.36 -0.47
C GLU A 84 -3.88 13.68 -1.56
N SER A 85 -3.10 14.73 -1.32
CA SER A 85 -2.11 15.16 -2.31
C SER A 85 -0.96 14.17 -2.46
N MET A 86 -0.40 14.06 -3.67
CA MET A 86 0.71 13.15 -3.96
C MET A 86 1.95 13.35 -3.07
N PRO A 87 2.34 14.58 -2.71
CA PRO A 87 3.42 14.79 -1.74
C PRO A 87 3.12 14.17 -0.38
N VAL A 88 1.90 14.34 0.15
CA VAL A 88 1.46 13.75 1.43
C VAL A 88 1.52 12.22 1.37
N ILE A 89 1.01 11.62 0.30
CA ILE A 89 1.07 10.17 0.09
C ILE A 89 2.53 9.68 0.03
N SER A 90 3.38 10.41 -0.70
CA SER A 90 4.81 10.08 -0.84
C SER A 90 5.52 10.11 0.51
N GLU A 91 5.26 11.14 1.32
CA GLU A 91 5.84 11.30 2.64
C GLU A 91 5.35 10.22 3.60
N ALA A 92 4.04 10.00 3.70
CA ALA A 92 3.46 8.97 4.56
C ALA A 92 3.96 7.56 4.21
N LEU A 93 4.16 7.28 2.93
CA LEU A 93 4.74 6.02 2.48
C LEU A 93 6.27 5.99 2.57
N GLY A 94 6.94 7.10 2.84
CA GLY A 94 8.39 7.20 2.91
C GLY A 94 9.08 6.92 1.58
N HIS A 95 8.48 7.35 0.49
CA HIS A 95 9.12 7.27 -0.80
C HIS A 95 10.20 8.35 -0.92
N GLN A 96 11.36 7.99 -1.44
CA GLN A 96 12.45 8.94 -1.69
C GLN A 96 12.17 9.87 -2.89
N SER A 97 11.21 9.49 -3.74
CA SER A 97 10.78 10.30 -4.87
C SER A 97 9.28 10.11 -5.14
N THR A 98 8.64 11.15 -5.66
CA THR A 98 7.25 11.10 -6.11
C THR A 98 7.03 10.14 -7.28
N ALA A 99 8.09 9.81 -8.03
CA ALA A 99 8.01 8.84 -9.13
C ALA A 99 7.52 7.46 -8.67
N ALA A 100 7.91 7.02 -7.47
CA ALA A 100 7.42 5.77 -6.88
C ALA A 100 5.92 5.85 -6.53
N THR A 101 5.42 7.05 -6.19
CA THR A 101 4.02 7.30 -5.86
C THR A 101 3.16 7.43 -7.13
N MET A 102 3.74 7.93 -8.23
CA MET A 102 3.08 8.00 -9.55
C MET A 102 2.57 6.64 -10.04
N PHE A 103 3.17 5.54 -9.58
CA PHE A 103 2.69 4.21 -9.89
C PHE A 103 1.25 3.97 -9.41
N TYR A 104 0.84 4.58 -8.30
CA TYR A 104 -0.50 4.46 -7.75
C TYR A 104 -1.53 5.27 -8.53
N LEU A 105 -1.15 6.39 -9.16
CA LEU A 105 -2.04 7.16 -10.03
C LEU A 105 -2.54 6.36 -11.23
N ARG A 106 -1.74 5.41 -11.73
CA ARG A 106 -2.16 4.53 -12.84
C ARG A 106 -3.30 3.57 -12.45
N ILE A 107 -3.55 3.40 -11.18
CA ILE A 107 -4.58 2.52 -10.63
C ILE A 107 -5.87 3.31 -10.38
N ASP A 108 -5.77 4.63 -10.25
CA ASP A 108 -6.91 5.53 -10.00
C ASP A 108 -7.61 5.91 -11.32
N VAL A 109 -8.35 4.94 -11.85
CA VAL A 109 -9.13 5.11 -13.09
C VAL A 109 -10.22 6.18 -12.92
N GLU A 110 -10.78 6.35 -11.72
CA GLU A 110 -11.83 7.34 -11.44
C GLU A 110 -11.30 8.77 -11.53
N SER A 111 -10.14 9.05 -10.95
CA SER A 111 -9.50 10.36 -11.10
C SER A 111 -9.08 10.65 -12.54
N LEU A 112 -8.61 9.62 -13.26
CA LEU A 112 -8.31 9.75 -14.70
C LEU A 112 -9.56 10.04 -15.52
N ARG A 113 -10.70 9.45 -15.18
CA ARG A 113 -11.99 9.75 -15.84
C ARG A 113 -12.44 11.19 -15.65
N LYS A 114 -12.21 11.78 -14.47
CA LYS A 114 -12.52 13.20 -14.21
C LYS A 114 -11.68 14.15 -15.11
N CYS A 115 -10.49 13.70 -15.52
CA CYS A 115 -9.60 14.44 -16.43
C CYS A 115 -9.88 14.17 -17.92
N ALA A 116 -10.75 13.18 -18.22
CA ALA A 116 -11.07 12.86 -19.59
C ALA A 116 -11.83 14.02 -20.26
N LEU A 117 -11.38 14.42 -21.43
CA LEU A 117 -12.11 15.39 -22.24
C LEU A 117 -13.47 14.78 -22.62
N ASN A 118 -14.53 15.60 -22.64
CA ASN A 118 -15.80 15.19 -23.21
C ASN A 118 -15.58 14.84 -24.68
N ILE A 119 -15.71 13.57 -25.00
CA ILE A 119 -15.68 13.10 -26.38
C ILE A 119 -17.03 13.49 -26.99
N PRO A 120 -17.09 14.35 -28.00
CA PRO A 120 -18.35 14.64 -28.67
C PRO A 120 -18.95 13.34 -29.19
N LEU A 121 -20.27 13.21 -29.10
CA LEU A 121 -20.97 12.08 -29.69
C LEU A 121 -20.62 12.01 -31.16
N VAL A 122 -20.10 10.89 -31.60
CA VAL A 122 -19.77 10.63 -32.98
C VAL A 122 -21.09 10.48 -33.74
N ASP A 123 -21.21 11.18 -34.88
CA ASP A 123 -22.40 11.10 -35.72
C ASP A 123 -22.64 9.64 -36.15
N THR A 124 -23.92 9.24 -36.25
CA THR A 124 -24.30 7.91 -36.68
C THR A 124 -23.75 7.50 -38.03
N SER A 125 -23.56 8.48 -38.92
CA SER A 125 -22.92 8.29 -40.23
C SER A 125 -21.48 7.74 -40.13
N PHE A 126 -20.79 7.97 -39.02
CA PHE A 126 -19.45 7.41 -38.79
C PHE A 126 -19.49 5.87 -38.67
N TYR A 127 -20.54 5.32 -38.07
CA TYR A 127 -20.70 3.89 -37.87
C TYR A 127 -21.28 3.18 -39.10
N GLU A 128 -21.80 3.94 -40.07
CA GLU A 128 -22.37 3.45 -41.33
C GLU A 128 -21.31 3.40 -42.45
N GLN A 129 -20.07 3.81 -42.20
CA GLN A 129 -18.98 3.76 -43.15
C GLN A 129 -18.55 2.31 -43.38
N GLU A 130 -18.54 1.87 -44.62
CA GLU A 130 -18.05 0.53 -44.99
C GLU A 130 -16.56 0.41 -44.68
N GLU A 131 -16.15 -0.82 -44.27
CA GLU A 131 -14.76 -1.13 -43.96
C GLU A 131 -13.83 -0.75 -45.11
N GLY A 132 -12.89 0.18 -44.87
CA GLY A 132 -11.81 0.53 -45.78
C GLY A 132 -11.70 2.01 -46.18
N ALA A 133 -12.66 2.88 -45.81
CA ALA A 133 -12.65 4.27 -46.24
C ALA A 133 -11.59 5.17 -45.53
N PHE A 134 -10.78 4.64 -44.62
CA PHE A 134 -9.79 5.41 -43.86
C PHE A 134 -8.36 5.34 -44.38
N TYR A 135 -8.09 4.64 -45.48
CA TYR A 135 -6.73 4.37 -45.96
C TYR A 135 -6.50 4.74 -47.44
N GLU A 136 -7.29 5.66 -48.01
CA GLU A 136 -6.95 6.32 -49.29
C GLU A 136 -6.31 7.67 -49.09
#